data_39688033262c4a95b268a3c30c29265b
#
_entry.id   39688033262c4a95b268a3c30c29265b
#
_cell.length_a   1.000
_cell.length_b   1.000
_cell.length_c   1.000
_cell.angle_alpha   90.00
_cell.angle_beta   90.00
_cell.angle_gamma   90.00
#
_symmetry.space_group_name_H-M   'P 1'
#
loop_
_entity.id
_entity.type
_entity.pdbx_description
1 polymer ?
#
loop_
_entity_poly.entity_id
_entity_poly.type
_entity_poly.pdbx_seq_one_letter_code
_entity_poly.pdbx_strand_id
1 'polypeptide(L)'
;MPDAISSAMAGMMAAGRRFEASAARVARTSAEAADSQDAAAPNRGTDIDYAREAVEQITAKLDFAANVQTARAVMRMSGRLLDIMA
;
A
#
# COMPACT_ATOMS: atom_id res chain seq x y z
N MET A 1 1.83 -18.59 -17.02
CA MET A 1 2.73 -18.01 -16.03
C MET A 1 2.90 -16.51 -16.14
N PRO A 2 2.97 -15.90 -17.35
CA PRO A 2 3.00 -14.43 -17.43
C PRO A 2 1.81 -13.77 -16.74
N ASP A 3 0.66 -14.41 -16.73
CA ASP A 3 -0.54 -13.86 -16.09
C ASP A 3 -0.39 -13.71 -14.58
N ALA A 4 0.29 -14.67 -13.92
CA ALA A 4 0.50 -14.60 -12.47
C ALA A 4 1.44 -13.45 -12.11
N ILE A 5 2.50 -13.26 -12.90
CA ILE A 5 3.43 -12.16 -12.69
C ILE A 5 2.73 -10.82 -12.96
N SER A 6 1.95 -10.74 -14.04
CA SER A 6 1.18 -9.54 -14.37
C SER A 6 0.20 -9.19 -13.27
N SER A 7 -0.49 -10.19 -12.71
CA SER A 7 -1.44 -9.98 -11.61
C SER A 7 -0.72 -9.50 -10.35
N ALA A 8 0.45 -10.08 -10.04
CA ALA A 8 1.23 -9.65 -8.89
C ALA A 8 1.72 -8.21 -9.05
N MET A 9 2.19 -7.86 -10.25
CA MET A 9 2.63 -6.49 -10.53
C MET A 9 1.47 -5.50 -10.46
N ALA A 10 0.31 -5.86 -11.00
CA ALA A 10 -0.88 -5.03 -10.92
C ALA A 10 -1.29 -4.81 -9.46
N GLY A 11 -1.20 -5.86 -8.64
CA GLY A 11 -1.49 -5.77 -7.21
C GLY A 11 -0.51 -4.85 -6.48
N MET A 12 0.79 -4.95 -6.82
CA MET A 12 1.81 -4.06 -6.26
C MET A 12 1.55 -2.60 -6.64
N MET A 13 1.20 -2.36 -7.90
CA MET A 13 0.91 -1.00 -8.36
C MET A 13 -0.34 -0.45 -7.69
N ALA A 14 -1.37 -1.26 -7.54
CA ALA A 14 -2.60 -0.85 -6.83
C ALA A 14 -2.31 -0.54 -5.36
N ALA A 15 -1.52 -1.38 -4.70
CA ALA A 15 -1.13 -1.15 -3.32
C ALA A 15 -0.30 0.13 -3.18
N GLY A 16 0.62 0.37 -4.12
CA GLY A 16 1.42 1.59 -4.16
C GLY A 16 0.55 2.83 -4.32
N ARG A 17 -0.45 2.79 -5.19
CA ARG A 17 -1.38 3.91 -5.38
C ARG A 17 -2.20 4.17 -4.12
N ARG A 18 -2.65 3.11 -3.46
CA ARG A 18 -3.39 3.25 -2.21
C ARG A 18 -2.53 3.89 -1.13
N PHE A 19 -1.27 3.48 -1.05
CA PHE A 19 -0.32 4.07 -0.11
C PHE A 19 -0.11 5.56 -0.40
N GLU A 20 0.11 5.90 -1.67
CA GLU A 20 0.30 7.30 -2.07
C GLU A 20 -0.94 8.14 -1.79
N ALA A 21 -2.13 7.60 -2.09
CA ALA A 21 -3.38 8.30 -1.82
C ALA A 21 -3.56 8.53 -0.33
N SER A 22 -3.24 7.53 0.50
CA SER A 22 -3.30 7.66 1.95
C SER A 22 -2.32 8.69 2.46
N ALA A 23 -1.09 8.68 1.96
CA ALA A 23 -0.07 9.66 2.33
C ALA A 23 -0.51 11.09 1.97
N ALA A 24 -1.13 11.25 0.80
CA ALA A 24 -1.66 12.55 0.38
C ALA A 24 -2.78 13.02 1.31
N ARG A 25 -3.66 12.10 1.73
CA ARG A 25 -4.73 12.43 2.67
C ARG A 25 -4.17 12.84 4.03
N VAL A 26 -3.15 12.14 4.50
CA VAL A 26 -2.49 12.51 5.75
C VAL A 26 -1.89 13.91 5.66
N ALA A 27 -1.23 14.21 4.54
CA ALA A 27 -0.65 15.54 4.32
C ALA A 27 -1.73 16.63 4.34
N ARG A 28 -2.88 16.38 3.70
CA ARG A 28 -3.99 17.33 3.72
C ARG A 28 -4.58 17.51 5.11
N THR A 29 -4.76 16.42 5.84
CA THR A 29 -5.28 16.45 7.20
C THR A 29 -4.34 17.26 8.10
N SER A 30 -3.04 17.07 7.94
CA SER A 30 -2.04 17.85 8.68
C SER A 30 -2.14 19.32 8.35
N ALA A 31 -2.32 19.69 7.09
CA ALA A 31 -2.46 21.08 6.67
C ALA A 31 -3.73 21.69 7.24
N GLU A 32 -4.84 20.96 7.20
CA GLU A 32 -6.10 21.41 7.78
C GLU A 32 -6.00 21.59 9.28
N ALA A 33 -5.33 20.68 9.97
CA ALA A 33 -5.12 20.78 11.40
C ALA A 33 -4.27 22.00 11.75
N ALA A 34 -3.26 22.31 10.94
CA ALA A 34 -2.44 23.49 11.12
C ALA A 34 -3.25 24.79 10.94
N ASP A 35 -4.15 24.80 9.95
CA ASP A 35 -5.02 25.94 9.71
C ASP A 35 -6.06 26.10 10.82
N SER A 36 -6.41 25.03 11.49
CA SER A 36 -7.43 25.00 12.54
C SER A 36 -6.85 25.13 13.93
N GLN A 37 -5.66 25.67 14.07
CA GLN A 37 -4.96 25.78 15.36
C GLN A 37 -5.76 26.54 16.41
N ASP A 38 -6.63 27.45 15.99
CA ASP A 38 -7.45 28.23 16.91
C ASP A 38 -8.63 27.44 17.49
N ALA A 39 -8.92 26.28 16.94
CA ALA A 39 -9.97 25.44 17.47
C ALA A 39 -9.45 24.72 18.72
N ALA A 40 -9.87 25.20 19.89
CA ALA A 40 -9.51 24.59 21.15
C ALA A 40 -10.14 23.22 21.35
N ALA A 41 -10.99 22.80 20.45
CA ALA A 41 -11.63 21.49 20.52
C ALA A 41 -10.61 20.38 20.19
N PRO A 42 -10.59 19.32 20.98
CA PRO A 42 -9.77 18.16 20.62
C PRO A 42 -10.21 17.64 19.26
N ASN A 43 -9.26 17.52 18.35
CA ASN A 43 -9.52 17.08 16.99
C ASN A 43 -9.71 15.57 16.95
N ARG A 44 -10.79 15.08 17.58
CA ARG A 44 -11.09 13.65 17.56
C ARG A 44 -11.30 13.13 16.14
N GLY A 45 -11.92 13.95 15.29
CA GLY A 45 -12.08 13.62 13.90
C GLY A 45 -10.74 13.46 13.20
N THR A 46 -9.81 14.37 13.47
CA THR A 46 -8.46 14.32 12.94
C THR A 46 -7.71 13.09 13.43
N ASP A 47 -7.83 12.78 14.73
CA ASP A 47 -7.18 11.58 15.31
C ASP A 47 -7.73 10.31 14.69
N ILE A 48 -9.04 10.24 14.50
CA ILE A 48 -9.68 9.09 13.85
C ILE A 48 -9.22 8.98 12.41
N ASP A 49 -9.11 10.10 11.70
CA ASP A 49 -8.64 10.11 10.32
C ASP A 49 -7.20 9.63 10.23
N TYR A 50 -6.33 10.09 11.12
CA TYR A 50 -4.95 9.61 11.17
C TYR A 50 -4.89 8.11 11.45
N ALA A 51 -5.70 7.62 12.38
CA ALA A 51 -5.74 6.20 12.70
C ALA A 51 -6.21 5.38 11.50
N ARG A 52 -7.24 5.85 10.81
CA ARG A 52 -7.74 5.20 9.60
C ARG A 52 -6.68 5.16 8.52
N GLU A 53 -5.99 6.28 8.29
CA GLU A 53 -4.95 6.34 7.27
C GLU A 53 -3.76 5.47 7.63
N ALA A 54 -3.43 5.36 8.92
CA ALA A 54 -2.37 4.44 9.37
C ALA A 54 -2.73 2.99 9.04
N VAL A 55 -3.99 2.60 9.28
CA VAL A 55 -4.46 1.26 8.94
C VAL A 55 -4.42 1.05 7.43
N GLU A 56 -4.83 2.05 6.65
CA GLU A 56 -4.77 1.99 5.19
C GLU A 56 -3.34 1.78 4.70
N GLN A 57 -2.39 2.52 5.26
CA GLN A 57 -0.99 2.39 4.88
C GLN A 57 -0.43 1.02 5.24
N ILE A 58 -0.76 0.51 6.42
CA ILE A 58 -0.33 -0.81 6.85
C ILE A 58 -0.91 -1.87 5.92
N THR A 59 -2.20 -1.76 5.60
CA THR A 59 -2.88 -2.70 4.70
C THR A 59 -2.25 -2.67 3.31
N ALA A 60 -1.99 -1.48 2.77
CA ALA A 60 -1.36 -1.32 1.46
C ALA A 60 0.05 -1.91 1.46
N LYS A 61 0.81 -1.69 2.53
CA LYS A 61 2.15 -2.22 2.68
C LYS A 61 2.13 -3.75 2.73
N LEU A 62 1.19 -4.32 3.48
CA LEU A 62 1.04 -5.78 3.56
C LEU A 62 0.64 -6.37 2.21
N ASP A 63 -0.28 -5.71 1.50
CA ASP A 63 -0.69 -6.17 0.16
C ASP A 63 0.48 -6.12 -0.80
N PHE A 64 1.27 -5.05 -0.76
CA PHE A 64 2.45 -4.93 -1.58
C PHE A 64 3.45 -6.06 -1.27
N ALA A 65 3.72 -6.30 0.00
CA ALA A 65 4.65 -7.35 0.43
C ALA A 65 4.16 -8.74 0.00
N ALA A 66 2.85 -9.00 0.14
CA ALA A 66 2.26 -10.26 -0.30
C ALA A 66 2.43 -10.46 -1.80
N ASN A 67 2.21 -9.40 -2.59
CA ASN A 67 2.37 -9.47 -4.04
C ASN A 67 3.82 -9.67 -4.45
N VAL A 68 4.76 -9.06 -3.72
CA VAL A 68 6.19 -9.29 -3.95
C VAL A 68 6.54 -10.75 -3.70
N GLN A 69 6.04 -11.34 -2.61
CA GLN A 69 6.27 -12.76 -2.31
C GLN A 69 5.70 -13.66 -3.41
N THR A 70 4.51 -13.35 -3.88
CA THR A 70 3.88 -14.09 -4.98
C THR A 70 4.72 -13.99 -6.24
N ALA A 71 5.18 -12.80 -6.59
CA ALA A 71 6.02 -12.60 -7.77
C ALA A 71 7.33 -13.40 -7.67
N ARG A 72 7.96 -13.39 -6.51
CA ARG A 72 9.19 -14.15 -6.27
C ARG A 72 8.96 -15.66 -6.39
N ALA A 73 7.84 -16.15 -5.85
CA ALA A 73 7.50 -17.56 -5.94
C ALA A 73 7.28 -17.97 -7.39
N VAL A 74 6.57 -17.16 -8.16
CA VAL A 74 6.32 -17.45 -9.59
C VAL A 74 7.64 -17.45 -10.36
N MET A 75 8.52 -16.49 -10.11
CA MET A 75 9.83 -16.44 -10.77
C MET A 75 10.68 -17.65 -10.46
N ARG A 76 10.67 -18.12 -9.20
CA ARG A 76 11.41 -19.32 -8.81
C ARG A 76 10.86 -20.56 -9.47
N MET A 77 9.53 -20.66 -9.56
CA MET A 77 8.89 -21.79 -10.23
C MET A 77 9.22 -21.80 -11.71
N SER A 78 9.19 -20.64 -12.36
CA SER A 78 9.55 -20.50 -13.77
C SER A 78 11.01 -20.89 -14.02
N GLY A 79 11.91 -20.46 -13.12
CA GLY A 79 13.32 -20.82 -13.22
C GLY A 79 13.54 -22.31 -13.11
N ARG A 80 12.86 -22.98 -12.18
CA ARG A 80 12.95 -24.43 -12.03
C ARG A 80 12.42 -25.16 -13.24
N LEU A 81 11.32 -24.70 -13.81
CA LEU A 81 10.77 -25.30 -15.02
C LEU A 81 11.75 -25.18 -16.18
N LEU A 82 12.38 -24.04 -16.33
CA LEU A 82 13.40 -23.83 -17.35
C LEU A 82 14.59 -24.77 -17.15
N ASP A 83 15.05 -24.93 -15.90
CA ASP A 83 16.14 -25.86 -15.57
C ASP A 83 15.79 -27.29 -15.91
N ILE A 84 14.55 -27.71 -15.65
CA ILE A 84 14.09 -29.04 -15.96
C ILE A 84 14.04 -29.25 -17.46
N MET A 85 13.63 -28.24 -18.21
CA MET A 85 13.51 -28.31 -19.66
C MET A 85 14.87 -28.20 -20.37
N ALA A 86 15.84 -27.66 -19.70
CA ALA A 86 17.20 -27.57 -20.24
C ALA A 86 17.96 -28.87 -19.98
#